data_71388a378786fd2ad99822c7e8d3babb
#
_entry.id   71388a378786fd2ad99822c7e8d3babb
#
_cell.length_a   1.000
_cell.length_b   1.000
_cell.length_c   1.000
_cell.angle_alpha   90.00
_cell.angle_beta   90.00
_cell.angle_gamma   90.00
#
_symmetry.space_group_name_H-M   'P 1'
#
loop_
_entity.id
_entity.type
_entity.pdbx_description
1 polymer ?
#
loop_
_entity_poly.entity_id
_entity_poly.type
_entity_poly.pdbx_seq_one_letter_code
_entity_poly.pdbx_strand_id
1 'polypeptide(L)'
;MFARLMGLNVMSPGKLQQLMQKQPVSVLDVNSRQSWLTVRVPGARPLDAMGYDESDLPADRDSTLVFYCSNFMCRKAPNAARRAKDMGYRNVYVMSAGISGWVGASLPTESGEKRGA
;
A
#
# COMPACT_ATOMS: atom_id res chain seq x y z
N MET A 1 -9.44 -10.11 -0.83
CA MET A 1 -10.49 -10.74 -1.66
C MET A 1 -10.68 -10.01 -2.98
N PHE A 2 -11.03 -8.74 -2.96
CA PHE A 2 -11.29 -8.00 -4.20
C PHE A 2 -10.08 -7.94 -5.13
N ALA A 3 -8.86 -7.83 -4.57
CA ALA A 3 -7.65 -7.77 -5.39
C ALA A 3 -7.51 -8.99 -6.27
N ARG A 4 -7.74 -10.19 -5.75
CA ARG A 4 -7.64 -11.43 -6.53
C ARG A 4 -8.72 -11.50 -7.60
N LEU A 5 -9.94 -11.08 -7.27
CA LEU A 5 -11.04 -11.04 -8.24
C LEU A 5 -10.75 -10.08 -9.38
N MET A 6 -9.96 -9.04 -9.13
CA MET A 6 -9.57 -8.05 -10.15
C MET A 6 -8.28 -8.45 -10.89
N GLY A 7 -7.73 -9.63 -10.61
CA GLY A 7 -6.50 -10.09 -11.25
C GLY A 7 -5.23 -9.41 -10.74
N LEU A 8 -5.29 -8.84 -9.53
CA LEU A 8 -4.15 -8.17 -8.92
C LEU A 8 -3.35 -9.12 -8.03
N ASN A 9 -2.06 -8.87 -7.90
CA ASN A 9 -1.18 -9.66 -7.03
C ASN A 9 -1.37 -9.24 -5.59
N VAL A 10 -1.48 -10.22 -4.70
CA VAL A 10 -1.68 -10.01 -3.26
C VAL A 10 -0.39 -10.30 -2.51
N MET A 11 -0.08 -9.46 -1.52
CA MET A 11 1.09 -9.64 -0.67
C MET A 11 0.65 -9.63 0.79
N SER A 12 1.13 -10.61 1.57
CA SER A 12 0.84 -10.67 3.01
C SER A 12 1.64 -9.61 3.77
N PRO A 13 1.20 -9.24 5.00
CA PRO A 13 1.99 -8.34 5.84
C PRO A 13 3.42 -8.84 6.09
N GLY A 14 3.58 -10.12 6.41
CA GLY A 14 4.91 -10.67 6.66
C GLY A 14 5.80 -10.62 5.43
N LYS A 15 5.25 -10.89 4.26
CA LYS A 15 6.01 -10.81 3.01
C LYS A 15 6.42 -9.37 2.70
N LEU A 16 5.53 -8.42 2.93
CA LEU A 16 5.85 -7.01 2.72
C LEU A 16 6.99 -6.59 3.63
N GLN A 17 6.92 -6.96 4.91
CA GLN A 17 8.00 -6.61 5.84
C GLN A 17 9.33 -7.17 5.38
N GLN A 18 9.36 -8.45 4.98
CA GLN A 18 10.59 -9.06 4.47
C GLN A 18 11.13 -8.32 3.25
N LEU A 19 10.26 -7.96 2.33
CA LEU A 19 10.65 -7.28 1.11
C LEU A 19 11.22 -5.90 1.40
N MET A 20 10.61 -5.16 2.33
CA MET A 20 11.07 -3.82 2.72
C MET A 20 12.48 -3.85 3.31
N GLN A 21 12.89 -4.96 3.89
CA GLN A 21 14.23 -5.13 4.45
C GLN A 21 15.28 -5.43 3.38
N LYS A 22 14.86 -5.87 2.20
CA LYS A 22 15.77 -6.33 1.14
C LYS A 22 15.92 -5.34 0.00
N GLN A 23 14.91 -4.54 -0.27
CA GLN A 23 14.90 -3.65 -1.42
C GLN A 23 13.97 -2.46 -1.19
N PRO A 24 14.11 -1.39 -1.99
CA PRO A 24 13.16 -0.28 -1.94
C PRO A 24 11.77 -0.74 -2.36
N VAL A 25 10.77 -0.33 -1.59
CA VAL A 25 9.36 -0.58 -1.87
C VAL A 25 8.60 0.70 -1.59
N SER A 26 7.75 1.11 -2.52
CA SER A 26 6.84 2.22 -2.29
C SER A 26 5.55 1.67 -1.70
N VAL A 27 5.31 1.95 -0.43
CA VAL A 27 4.10 1.52 0.27
C VAL A 27 3.13 2.69 0.29
N LEU A 28 1.91 2.45 -0.20
CA LEU A 28 0.93 3.51 -0.43
C LEU A 28 -0.32 3.21 0.40
N ASP A 29 -0.57 4.08 1.37
CA ASP A 29 -1.70 3.99 2.29
C ASP A 29 -2.85 4.79 1.71
N VAL A 30 -3.92 4.11 1.31
CA VAL A 30 -5.08 4.78 0.70
C VAL A 30 -6.25 4.90 1.68
N ASN A 31 -5.97 4.79 2.98
CA ASN A 31 -6.93 5.17 4.01
C ASN A 31 -7.06 6.69 4.05
N SER A 32 -7.99 7.18 4.87
CA SER A 32 -8.07 8.62 5.10
C SER A 32 -6.79 9.14 5.74
N ARG A 33 -6.54 10.44 5.61
CA ARG A 33 -5.39 11.06 6.27
C ARG A 33 -5.44 10.86 7.77
N GLN A 34 -6.62 10.94 8.37
CA GLN A 34 -6.79 10.73 9.81
C GLN A 34 -6.34 9.32 10.21
N SER A 35 -6.72 8.31 9.46
CA SER A 35 -6.30 6.93 9.71
C SER A 35 -4.80 6.77 9.55
N TRP A 36 -4.23 7.39 8.51
CA TRP A 36 -2.78 7.35 8.25
C TRP A 36 -2.00 7.99 9.41
N LEU A 37 -2.50 9.09 9.95
CA LEU A 37 -1.87 9.74 11.11
C LEU A 37 -1.93 8.87 12.36
N THR A 38 -2.98 8.06 12.50
CA THR A 38 -3.21 7.24 13.67
C THR A 38 -2.30 6.01 13.71
N VAL A 39 -2.24 5.27 12.61
CA VAL A 39 -1.42 4.06 12.52
C VAL A 39 -1.17 3.72 11.06
N ARG A 40 0.07 3.40 10.73
CA ARG A 40 0.44 3.01 9.36
C ARG A 40 1.63 2.06 9.34
N VAL A 41 1.82 1.42 8.21
CA VAL A 41 3.07 0.69 7.92
C VAL A 41 4.21 1.71 7.89
N PRO A 42 5.36 1.43 8.52
CA PRO A 42 6.47 2.38 8.53
C PRO A 42 6.88 2.82 7.13
N GLY A 43 7.01 4.13 6.93
CA GLY A 43 7.38 4.69 5.64
C GLY A 43 6.26 4.81 4.63
N ALA A 44 5.05 4.34 4.96
CA ALA A 44 3.92 4.42 4.04
C ALA A 44 3.56 5.87 3.73
N ARG A 45 3.35 6.15 2.46
CA ARG A 45 2.94 7.48 1.98
C ARG A 45 1.43 7.54 1.88
N PRO A 46 0.81 8.63 2.33
CA PRO A 46 -0.63 8.79 2.16
C PRO A 46 -0.94 9.05 0.68
N LEU A 47 -2.01 8.45 0.18
CA LEU A 47 -2.40 8.59 -1.21
C LEU A 47 -3.92 8.65 -1.31
N ASP A 48 -4.43 9.59 -2.09
CA ASP A 48 -5.86 9.66 -2.38
C ASP A 48 -6.18 8.61 -3.46
N ALA A 49 -6.86 7.54 -3.08
CA ALA A 49 -7.18 6.45 -4.00
C ALA A 49 -7.95 6.91 -5.25
N MET A 50 -8.74 7.96 -5.11
CA MET A 50 -9.64 8.42 -6.17
C MET A 50 -9.02 9.54 -7.02
N GLY A 51 -8.05 10.27 -6.49
CA GLY A 51 -7.56 11.48 -7.13
C GLY A 51 -6.06 11.55 -7.39
N TYR A 52 -5.33 10.46 -7.14
CA TYR A 52 -3.88 10.49 -7.37
C TYR A 52 -3.54 10.39 -8.87
N ASP A 53 -2.35 10.88 -9.22
CA ASP A 53 -1.84 10.77 -10.58
C ASP A 53 -0.39 10.28 -10.58
N GLU A 54 0.22 10.25 -11.76
CA GLU A 54 1.57 9.72 -11.92
C GLU A 54 2.62 10.44 -11.07
N SER A 55 2.42 11.72 -10.79
CA SER A 55 3.37 12.49 -9.98
C SER A 55 3.43 12.04 -8.53
N ASP A 56 2.41 11.31 -8.07
CA ASP A 56 2.37 10.76 -6.72
C ASP A 56 3.14 9.45 -6.58
N LEU A 57 3.59 8.88 -7.68
CA LEU A 57 4.27 7.59 -7.73
C LEU A 57 5.70 7.75 -8.23
N PRO A 58 6.58 6.76 -7.96
CA PRO A 58 7.94 6.81 -8.51
C PRO A 58 7.93 6.90 -10.03
N ALA A 59 8.89 7.62 -10.61
CA ALA A 59 8.98 7.78 -12.07
C ALA A 59 9.30 6.45 -12.77
N ASP A 60 10.08 5.60 -12.13
CA ASP A 60 10.48 4.31 -12.71
C ASP A 60 9.31 3.32 -12.65
N ARG A 61 8.84 2.90 -13.83
CA ARG A 61 7.71 1.98 -13.96
C ARG A 61 8.03 0.56 -13.48
N ASP A 62 9.28 0.24 -13.21
CA ASP A 62 9.69 -1.03 -12.62
C ASP A 62 9.74 -0.99 -11.09
N SER A 63 9.44 0.16 -10.49
CA SER A 63 9.36 0.28 -9.03
C SER A 63 8.31 -0.68 -8.47
N THR A 64 8.61 -1.24 -7.30
CA THR A 64 7.65 -2.08 -6.59
C THR A 64 6.69 -1.22 -5.79
N LEU A 65 5.41 -1.34 -6.07
CA LEU A 65 4.35 -0.59 -5.40
C LEU A 65 3.47 -1.55 -4.62
N VAL A 66 3.19 -1.22 -3.37
CA VAL A 66 2.25 -2.00 -2.55
C VAL A 66 1.20 -1.05 -1.98
N PHE A 67 -0.05 -1.29 -2.34
CA PHE A 67 -1.20 -0.49 -1.89
C PHE A 67 -1.92 -1.22 -0.78
N TYR A 68 -2.39 -0.49 0.23
CA TYR A 68 -3.23 -1.08 1.26
C TYR A 68 -4.25 -0.06 1.78
N CYS A 69 -5.33 -0.57 2.36
CA CYS A 69 -6.29 0.25 3.09
C CYS A 69 -6.60 -0.40 4.45
N SER A 70 -7.86 -0.54 4.84
CA SER A 70 -8.20 -0.93 6.21
C SER A 70 -8.09 -2.42 6.47
N ASN A 71 -8.78 -3.22 5.63
CA ASN A 71 -8.89 -4.67 5.81
C ASN A 71 -9.32 -5.33 4.49
N PHE A 72 -9.62 -6.63 4.54
CA PHE A 72 -9.98 -7.40 3.35
C PHE A 72 -11.22 -6.91 2.62
N MET A 73 -12.10 -6.19 3.28
CA MET A 73 -13.35 -5.73 2.67
C MET A 73 -13.22 -4.37 1.98
N CYS A 74 -12.10 -3.69 2.16
CA CYS A 74 -11.88 -2.37 1.56
C CYS A 74 -11.51 -2.51 0.08
N ARG A 75 -12.16 -1.72 -0.78
CA ARG A 75 -11.92 -1.72 -2.22
C ARG A 75 -10.98 -0.62 -2.70
N LYS A 76 -10.64 0.33 -1.84
CA LYS A 76 -9.80 1.47 -2.23
C LYS A 76 -8.44 1.05 -2.72
N ALA A 77 -7.79 0.12 -2.01
CA ALA A 77 -6.45 -0.32 -2.38
C ALA A 77 -6.44 -1.08 -3.71
N PRO A 78 -7.33 -2.07 -3.95
CA PRO A 78 -7.41 -2.72 -5.26
C PRO A 78 -7.67 -1.74 -6.40
N ASN A 79 -8.57 -0.78 -6.20
CA ASN A 79 -8.89 0.20 -7.24
C ASN A 79 -7.70 1.11 -7.53
N ALA A 80 -6.98 1.57 -6.50
CA ALA A 80 -5.78 2.38 -6.68
C ALA A 80 -4.67 1.59 -7.38
N ALA A 81 -4.50 0.32 -7.02
CA ALA A 81 -3.52 -0.56 -7.64
C ALA A 81 -3.83 -0.77 -9.12
N ARG A 82 -5.10 -0.95 -9.46
CA ARG A 82 -5.52 -1.10 -10.86
C ARG A 82 -5.15 0.12 -11.68
N ARG A 83 -5.36 1.31 -11.12
CA ARG A 83 -4.97 2.54 -11.80
C ARG A 83 -3.47 2.59 -12.06
N ALA A 84 -2.65 2.17 -11.08
CA ALA A 84 -1.20 2.13 -11.28
C ALA A 84 -0.81 1.18 -12.41
N LYS A 85 -1.44 0.02 -12.49
CA LYS A 85 -1.20 -0.91 -13.59
C LYS A 85 -1.55 -0.27 -14.94
N ASP A 86 -2.66 0.45 -14.99
CA ASP A 86 -3.09 1.14 -16.21
C ASP A 86 -2.11 2.25 -16.60
N MET A 87 -1.39 2.82 -15.63
CA MET A 87 -0.33 3.80 -15.88
C MET A 87 0.98 3.17 -16.36
N GLY A 88 1.05 1.84 -16.42
CA GLY A 88 2.23 1.13 -16.91
C GLY A 88 3.16 0.58 -15.84
N TYR A 89 2.79 0.67 -14.56
CA TYR A 89 3.60 0.07 -13.50
C TYR A 89 3.48 -1.45 -13.56
N ARG A 90 4.63 -2.12 -13.50
CA ARG A 90 4.69 -3.57 -13.73
C ARG A 90 4.70 -4.40 -12.46
N ASN A 91 5.14 -3.82 -11.34
CA ASN A 91 5.29 -4.53 -10.08
C ASN A 91 4.34 -3.96 -9.03
N VAL A 92 3.04 -4.23 -9.22
CA VAL A 92 1.97 -3.67 -8.40
C VAL A 92 1.34 -4.78 -7.55
N TYR A 93 1.26 -4.55 -6.25
CA TYR A 93 0.72 -5.50 -5.29
C TYR A 93 -0.30 -4.82 -4.39
N VAL A 94 -1.18 -5.64 -3.79
CA VAL A 94 -2.13 -5.19 -2.78
C VAL A 94 -1.89 -6.01 -1.51
N MET A 95 -1.68 -5.32 -0.39
CA MET A 95 -1.70 -5.98 0.91
C MET A 95 -3.16 -6.03 1.37
N SER A 96 -3.87 -7.07 0.95
CA SER A 96 -5.32 -7.18 1.16
C SER A 96 -5.71 -7.19 2.63
N ALA A 97 -4.85 -7.73 3.51
CA ALA A 97 -5.12 -7.72 4.94
C ALA A 97 -5.20 -6.30 5.52
N GLY A 98 -4.62 -5.32 4.84
CA GLY A 98 -4.68 -3.92 5.22
C GLY A 98 -3.95 -3.63 6.52
N ILE A 99 -4.16 -2.42 7.04
CA ILE A 99 -3.52 -2.05 8.31
C ILE A 99 -3.98 -2.95 9.45
N SER A 100 -5.22 -3.43 9.41
CA SER A 100 -5.70 -4.37 10.43
C SER A 100 -4.87 -5.65 10.47
N GLY A 101 -4.55 -6.22 9.31
CA GLY A 101 -3.73 -7.42 9.24
C GLY A 101 -2.29 -7.18 9.63
N TRP A 102 -1.75 -6.02 9.28
CA TRP A 102 -0.40 -5.63 9.66
C TRP A 102 -0.27 -5.55 11.18
N VAL A 103 -1.20 -4.83 11.83
CA VAL A 103 -1.24 -4.72 13.29
C VAL A 103 -1.48 -6.07 13.93
N GLY A 104 -2.41 -6.86 13.36
CA GLY A 104 -2.72 -8.19 13.87
C GLY A 104 -1.55 -9.15 13.82
N ALA A 105 -0.59 -8.94 12.91
CA ALA A 105 0.64 -9.71 12.82
C ALA A 105 1.74 -9.19 13.75
N SER A 106 1.43 -8.20 14.59
CA SER A 106 2.36 -7.60 15.55
C SER A 106 3.59 -6.99 14.90
N LEU A 107 3.45 -6.44 13.70
CA LEU A 107 4.54 -5.80 12.99
C LEU A 107 4.68 -4.34 13.41
N PRO A 108 5.87 -3.74 13.25
CA PRO A 108 6.10 -2.35 13.64
C PRO A 108 5.17 -1.37 12.92
N THR A 109 4.74 -0.32 13.61
CA THR A 109 3.91 0.73 13.03
C THR A 109 4.54 2.09 13.30
N GLU A 110 4.05 3.11 12.61
CA GLU A 110 4.38 4.48 12.91
C GLU A 110 3.12 5.33 12.88
N SER A 111 3.20 6.54 13.43
CA SER A 111 2.08 7.46 13.55
C SER A 111 2.58 8.89 13.47
N GLY A 112 1.65 9.84 13.37
CA GLY A 112 1.97 11.27 13.40
C GLY A 112 2.31 11.81 12.02
N GLU A 113 2.71 13.09 11.99
CA GLU A 113 2.93 13.85 10.76
C GLU A 113 4.15 13.40 9.97
N LYS A 114 5.20 12.94 10.63
CA LYS A 114 6.44 12.57 9.97
C LYS A 114 6.50 11.09 9.69
N ARG A 115 6.89 10.74 8.46
CA ARG A 115 7.21 9.35 8.15
C ARG A 115 8.57 8.99 8.75
N GLY A 116 8.75 7.72 9.07
CA GLY A 116 10.01 7.20 9.54
C GLY A 116 11.12 7.40 8.50
N ALA A 117 12.34 7.44 8.97
CA ALA A 117 13.51 7.63 8.13
C ALA A 117 13.76 6.45 7.20
#